data_4053890a1e30bc7884e3c683445811c7
#
_entry.id   4053890a1e30bc7884e3c683445811c7
#
_cell.length_a   1.000
_cell.length_b   1.000
_cell.length_c   1.000
_cell.angle_alpha   90.00
_cell.angle_beta   90.00
_cell.angle_gamma   90.00
#
_symmetry.space_group_name_H-M   'P 1'
#
loop_
_entity.id
_entity.type
_entity.pdbx_description
1 polymer ?
#
loop_
_entity_poly.entity_id
_entity_poly.type
_entity_poly.pdbx_seq_one_letter_code
_entity_poly.pdbx_strand_id
1 'polypeptide(L)'
;LLPMPEDENSTESESGTGSGGDDVVAGGPPAGGLEIRPVNIEDELRESFMGYAMAVIVSRALPDIRDGLKPVHRRVLFAMSELNNTYNRSPIKGARVSGEVMGKYHPHGDLSIYETIVRMAQPWNMRYLLVDGQGNFGSIDGDPAAASRYTEVRMTRFASDLLADLDMETVEFEDNYDETLTMPSVLPTRVPNLLVNGSTGIAVGMATNIPPHNLREVVDGCLALLETPGLSVDSLMEFVQGPDFPTAGIINGRAGIVQAYRTGRGRIYVRARAQVEGKETGKESIIVTEVPYQLTTRKLIERIAELVKEKRIEGITEIRDESDRDGLRIVIELRRGEPGEVVLNNLYALTQMQSVFGINCQAIVDGQPKQVNLKEMLEAFLSHRREVVTRRTLFLLRRARQRGHLLEGQVVALENIDAVVELIRNSQNAAEARTSGRR
;
A
#
# COMPACT_ATOMS: atom_id res chain seq x y z
N LEU A 1 -14.17 0.50 26.56
CA LEU A 1 -14.92 -0.30 27.52
C LEU A 1 -16.03 -1.02 26.76
N LEU A 2 -15.80 -2.27 26.43
CA LEU A 2 -16.81 -3.24 25.97
C LEU A 2 -16.59 -4.51 26.78
N PRO A 3 -17.67 -5.16 27.26
CA PRO A 3 -17.59 -6.27 28.21
C PRO A 3 -17.19 -7.59 27.53
N MET A 4 -16.49 -8.40 28.27
CA MET A 4 -16.17 -9.79 27.96
C MET A 4 -17.41 -10.67 28.13
N PRO A 5 -17.59 -11.76 27.39
CA PRO A 5 -18.63 -12.75 27.66
C PRO A 5 -18.16 -13.73 28.75
N GLU A 6 -19.10 -14.00 29.66
CA GLU A 6 -18.99 -15.01 30.71
C GLU A 6 -19.21 -16.40 30.11
N ASP A 7 -18.34 -17.34 30.39
CA ASP A 7 -18.56 -18.76 30.16
C ASP A 7 -19.10 -19.42 31.42
N GLU A 8 -20.38 -19.75 31.40
CA GLU A 8 -20.97 -20.77 32.29
C GLU A 8 -20.69 -22.19 31.72
N ASN A 9 -20.10 -23.05 32.51
CA ASN A 9 -20.52 -24.43 32.56
C ASN A 9 -20.05 -25.13 33.83
N SER A 10 -20.99 -25.25 34.76
CA SER A 10 -20.99 -26.16 35.90
C SER A 10 -21.45 -27.54 35.49
N THR A 11 -20.72 -28.58 35.86
CA THR A 11 -21.34 -29.88 36.13
C THR A 11 -20.60 -30.58 37.27
N GLU A 12 -21.39 -30.84 38.32
CA GLU A 12 -21.13 -31.72 39.47
C GLU A 12 -21.06 -33.18 39.04
N SER A 13 -20.29 -33.98 39.77
CA SER A 13 -20.69 -35.26 40.36
C SER A 13 -19.46 -35.96 40.98
N GLU A 14 -19.51 -36.13 42.20
CA GLU A 14 -19.81 -37.31 43.04
C GLU A 14 -18.63 -38.13 43.51
N SER A 15 -18.64 -38.28 44.79
CA SER A 15 -17.95 -39.03 45.80
C SER A 15 -17.54 -40.48 45.42
N GLY A 16 -16.37 -40.89 45.92
CA GLY A 16 -15.96 -42.30 46.09
C GLY A 16 -14.84 -42.45 47.10
N THR A 17 -15.21 -42.92 48.29
CA THR A 17 -14.34 -43.29 49.38
C THR A 17 -13.58 -44.58 49.10
N GLY A 18 -12.30 -44.66 49.48
CA GLY A 18 -11.53 -45.90 49.52
C GLY A 18 -10.15 -45.70 50.20
N SER A 19 -10.07 -46.27 51.36
CA SER A 19 -8.91 -46.31 52.29
C SER A 19 -7.78 -47.21 51.80
N GLY A 20 -6.55 -46.90 52.19
CA GLY A 20 -5.57 -47.90 52.56
C GLY A 20 -4.15 -47.71 51.98
N GLY A 21 -3.18 -47.55 52.84
CA GLY A 21 -1.86 -48.11 52.69
C GLY A 21 -0.70 -47.16 52.46
N ASP A 22 0.05 -46.97 53.49
CA ASP A 22 1.37 -46.34 53.53
C ASP A 22 2.34 -46.86 52.48
N ASP A 23 3.06 -45.98 51.84
CA ASP A 23 4.53 -46.11 51.72
C ASP A 23 5.14 -44.77 51.29
N VAL A 24 6.06 -44.28 52.15
CA VAL A 24 6.85 -43.08 52.00
C VAL A 24 7.96 -43.32 50.98
N VAL A 25 7.99 -42.62 49.89
CA VAL A 25 9.19 -42.34 49.12
C VAL A 25 9.31 -40.85 48.92
N ALA A 26 10.24 -40.25 49.65
CA ALA A 26 10.67 -38.88 49.54
C ALA A 26 11.39 -38.68 48.20
N GLY A 27 10.77 -37.96 47.33
CA GLY A 27 11.37 -37.39 46.11
C GLY A 27 10.73 -36.04 45.85
N GLY A 28 11.20 -35.02 46.54
CA GLY A 28 10.72 -33.64 46.29
C GLY A 28 11.04 -33.22 44.85
N PRO A 29 10.12 -32.47 44.19
CA PRO A 29 10.44 -31.85 42.90
C PRO A 29 11.64 -30.90 43.07
N PRO A 30 12.49 -30.76 42.01
CA PRO A 30 13.59 -29.82 42.08
C PRO A 30 13.01 -28.42 42.29
N ALA A 31 13.44 -27.79 43.37
CA ALA A 31 13.15 -26.41 43.69
C ALA A 31 13.90 -25.49 42.70
N GLY A 32 13.39 -25.46 41.46
CA GLY A 32 13.62 -24.36 40.55
C GLY A 32 12.67 -23.25 40.96
N GLY A 33 13.03 -22.48 41.96
CA GLY A 33 12.26 -21.30 42.34
C GLY A 33 12.16 -20.39 41.14
N LEU A 34 10.95 -20.22 40.62
CA LEU A 34 10.62 -19.12 39.71
C LEU A 34 11.02 -17.84 40.46
N GLU A 35 12.13 -17.23 40.06
CA GLU A 35 12.58 -15.95 40.62
C GLU A 35 11.54 -14.90 40.21
N ILE A 36 10.60 -14.61 41.08
CA ILE A 36 9.61 -13.55 40.89
C ILE A 36 10.36 -12.23 41.01
N ARG A 37 10.67 -11.61 39.90
CA ARG A 37 11.23 -10.26 39.85
C ARG A 37 10.09 -9.26 39.94
N PRO A 38 10.09 -8.36 40.92
CA PRO A 38 9.11 -7.28 40.95
C PRO A 38 9.40 -6.35 39.76
N VAL A 39 8.45 -6.24 38.86
CA VAL A 39 8.50 -5.31 37.73
C VAL A 39 7.58 -4.13 38.05
N ASN A 40 8.12 -2.92 37.91
CA ASN A 40 7.29 -1.71 38.02
C ASN A 40 6.37 -1.64 36.81
N ILE A 41 5.06 -1.64 37.03
CA ILE A 41 4.05 -1.62 35.98
C ILE A 41 4.18 -0.38 35.06
N GLU A 42 4.64 0.74 35.62
CA GLU A 42 4.83 1.97 34.83
C GLU A 42 5.99 1.83 33.83
N ASP A 43 7.07 1.17 34.21
CA ASP A 43 8.24 0.95 33.36
C ASP A 43 7.93 -0.10 32.28
N GLU A 44 7.24 -1.19 32.64
CA GLU A 44 6.78 -2.22 31.72
C GLU A 44 5.79 -1.66 30.68
N LEU A 45 4.79 -0.88 31.14
CA LEU A 45 3.86 -0.22 30.25
C LEU A 45 4.54 0.77 29.31
N ARG A 46 5.56 1.51 29.81
CA ARG A 46 6.31 2.45 28.99
C ARG A 46 7.11 1.71 27.92
N GLU A 47 7.81 0.65 28.25
CA GLU A 47 8.63 -0.13 27.32
C GLU A 47 7.76 -0.85 26.27
N SER A 48 6.72 -1.55 26.70
CA SER A 48 5.76 -2.23 25.81
C SER A 48 5.01 -1.25 24.90
N PHE A 49 4.57 -0.09 25.43
CA PHE A 49 3.90 0.92 24.64
C PHE A 49 4.84 1.56 23.59
N MET A 50 6.09 1.84 23.99
CA MET A 50 7.10 2.37 23.07
C MET A 50 7.41 1.38 21.96
N GLY A 51 7.61 0.11 22.28
CA GLY A 51 7.83 -0.96 21.30
C GLY A 51 6.66 -1.10 20.32
N TYR A 52 5.43 -1.13 20.85
CA TYR A 52 4.22 -1.15 20.03
C TYR A 52 4.08 0.09 19.14
N ALA A 53 4.28 1.29 19.71
CA ALA A 53 4.19 2.53 18.95
C ALA A 53 5.20 2.58 17.80
N MET A 54 6.45 2.21 18.05
CA MET A 54 7.49 2.14 17.02
C MET A 54 7.14 1.13 15.93
N ALA A 55 6.67 -0.07 16.29
CA ALA A 55 6.24 -1.08 15.33
C ALA A 55 5.09 -0.59 14.45
N VAL A 56 4.08 0.08 15.03
CA VAL A 56 2.95 0.64 14.27
C VAL A 56 3.41 1.78 13.36
N ILE A 57 4.34 2.61 13.78
CA ILE A 57 4.85 3.74 12.98
C ILE A 57 5.69 3.21 11.80
N VAL A 58 6.74 2.43 12.09
CA VAL A 58 7.75 2.05 11.07
C VAL A 58 7.30 0.86 10.24
N SER A 59 6.66 -0.15 10.87
CA SER A 59 6.38 -1.44 10.23
C SER A 59 4.93 -1.63 9.79
N ARG A 60 4.05 -0.61 9.89
CA ARG A 60 2.63 -0.77 9.54
C ARG A 60 2.01 0.42 8.82
N ALA A 61 2.03 1.62 9.43
CA ALA A 61 1.13 2.70 9.04
C ALA A 61 1.73 3.66 8.01
N LEU A 62 3.03 3.94 8.08
CA LEU A 62 3.68 4.91 7.22
C LEU A 62 4.33 4.24 5.99
N PRO A 63 4.30 4.91 4.83
CA PRO A 63 5.00 4.46 3.63
C PRO A 63 6.50 4.79 3.70
N ASP A 64 7.34 3.97 3.06
CA ASP A 64 8.73 4.35 2.77
C ASP A 64 8.76 5.43 1.69
N ILE A 65 9.60 6.45 1.86
CA ILE A 65 9.65 7.58 0.92
C ILE A 65 10.14 7.17 -0.47
N ARG A 66 10.95 6.10 -0.56
CA ARG A 66 11.60 5.64 -1.78
C ARG A 66 10.62 4.95 -2.73
N ASP A 67 9.80 4.00 -2.23
CA ASP A 67 8.85 3.21 -3.04
C ASP A 67 7.37 3.57 -2.81
N GLY A 68 7.08 4.38 -1.79
CA GLY A 68 5.72 4.81 -1.46
C GLY A 68 4.81 3.71 -0.92
N LEU A 69 5.37 2.58 -0.51
CA LEU A 69 4.61 1.41 -0.07
C LEU A 69 4.71 1.24 1.44
N LYS A 70 3.62 0.79 2.04
CA LYS A 70 3.64 0.22 3.39
C LYS A 70 4.17 -1.21 3.32
N PRO A 71 4.68 -1.77 4.43
CA PRO A 71 5.22 -3.13 4.43
C PRO A 71 4.27 -4.18 3.87
N VAL A 72 2.97 -4.12 4.22
CA VAL A 72 1.98 -5.09 3.71
C VAL A 72 1.82 -5.02 2.19
N HIS A 73 1.79 -3.83 1.59
CA HIS A 73 1.70 -3.66 0.13
C HIS A 73 2.93 -4.24 -0.57
N ARG A 74 4.12 -3.96 -0.04
CA ARG A 74 5.40 -4.46 -0.56
C ARG A 74 5.46 -5.98 -0.51
N ARG A 75 5.06 -6.58 0.61
CA ARG A 75 5.01 -8.03 0.80
C ARG A 75 4.01 -8.71 -0.12
N VAL A 76 2.84 -8.10 -0.35
CA VAL A 76 1.85 -8.62 -1.32
C VAL A 76 2.42 -8.63 -2.73
N LEU A 77 3.00 -7.51 -3.19
CA LEU A 77 3.55 -7.43 -4.54
C LEU A 77 4.75 -8.37 -4.72
N PHE A 78 5.59 -8.50 -3.70
CA PHE A 78 6.71 -9.45 -3.71
C PHE A 78 6.23 -10.90 -3.79
N ALA A 79 5.27 -11.31 -2.96
CA ALA A 79 4.69 -12.64 -3.02
C ALA A 79 4.02 -12.94 -4.37
N MET A 80 3.33 -11.96 -4.97
CA MET A 80 2.77 -12.10 -6.32
C MET A 80 3.88 -12.30 -7.37
N SER A 81 5.05 -11.66 -7.21
CA SER A 81 6.21 -11.86 -8.08
C SER A 81 6.78 -13.28 -7.94
N GLU A 82 6.96 -13.77 -6.71
CA GLU A 82 7.41 -15.13 -6.42
C GLU A 82 6.46 -16.20 -6.99
N LEU A 83 5.15 -15.94 -6.95
CA LEU A 83 4.13 -16.78 -7.59
C LEU A 83 4.11 -16.66 -9.12
N ASN A 84 4.99 -15.83 -9.71
CA ASN A 84 4.99 -15.49 -11.14
C ASN A 84 3.63 -14.99 -11.64
N ASN A 85 2.89 -14.29 -10.76
CA ASN A 85 1.56 -13.75 -11.02
C ASN A 85 1.63 -12.35 -11.64
N THR A 86 2.27 -12.25 -12.79
CA THR A 86 2.54 -11.02 -13.53
C THR A 86 1.38 -10.66 -14.47
N TYR A 87 1.36 -9.40 -14.97
CA TYR A 87 0.30 -8.85 -15.82
C TYR A 87 0.01 -9.65 -17.09
N ASN A 88 1.00 -10.41 -17.60
CA ASN A 88 0.92 -11.22 -18.82
C ASN A 88 0.59 -12.71 -18.54
N ARG A 89 0.26 -13.05 -17.31
CA ARG A 89 -0.18 -14.39 -16.88
C ARG A 89 -1.67 -14.40 -16.54
N SER A 90 -2.23 -15.59 -16.49
CA SER A 90 -3.61 -15.78 -16.03
C SER A 90 -3.75 -15.35 -14.55
N PRO A 91 -4.86 -14.71 -14.17
CA PRO A 91 -5.14 -14.40 -12.76
C PRO A 91 -5.21 -15.68 -11.92
N ILE A 92 -4.87 -15.57 -10.64
CA ILE A 92 -4.95 -16.63 -9.65
C ILE A 92 -5.89 -16.24 -8.53
N LYS A 93 -6.42 -17.21 -7.77
CA LYS A 93 -7.35 -16.95 -6.65
C LYS A 93 -6.73 -16.01 -5.61
N GLY A 94 -7.49 -15.00 -5.17
CA GLY A 94 -7.09 -14.06 -4.13
C GLY A 94 -6.66 -14.76 -2.84
N ALA A 95 -7.36 -15.84 -2.46
CA ALA A 95 -7.02 -16.67 -1.30
C ALA A 95 -5.63 -17.30 -1.39
N ARG A 96 -5.14 -17.64 -2.61
CA ARG A 96 -3.78 -18.18 -2.80
C ARG A 96 -2.73 -17.13 -2.51
N VAL A 97 -2.95 -15.89 -2.98
CA VAL A 97 -2.03 -14.78 -2.71
C VAL A 97 -2.01 -14.43 -1.22
N SER A 98 -3.19 -14.31 -0.59
CA SER A 98 -3.29 -14.02 0.85
C SER A 98 -2.60 -15.09 1.70
N GLY A 99 -2.79 -16.38 1.36
CA GLY A 99 -2.14 -17.49 2.05
C GLY A 99 -0.62 -17.47 1.91
N GLU A 100 -0.09 -17.19 0.71
CA GLU A 100 1.34 -17.06 0.46
C GLU A 100 1.98 -15.92 1.27
N VAL A 101 1.32 -14.76 1.28
CA VAL A 101 1.77 -13.58 2.04
C VAL A 101 1.76 -13.86 3.53
N MET A 102 0.66 -14.44 4.04
CA MET A 102 0.50 -14.74 5.46
C MET A 102 1.51 -15.76 5.95
N GLY A 103 1.70 -16.83 5.18
CA GLY A 103 2.56 -17.93 5.58
C GLY A 103 4.05 -17.63 5.51
N LYS A 104 4.48 -16.69 4.65
CA LYS A 104 5.90 -16.45 4.40
C LYS A 104 6.41 -15.09 4.86
N TYR A 105 5.60 -14.03 4.76
CA TYR A 105 6.13 -12.67 4.88
C TYR A 105 5.39 -11.78 5.88
N HIS A 106 4.11 -12.07 6.18
CA HIS A 106 3.29 -11.16 6.97
C HIS A 106 2.40 -11.93 7.96
N PRO A 107 2.86 -12.19 9.20
CA PRO A 107 2.18 -13.02 10.20
C PRO A 107 0.99 -12.28 10.84
N HIS A 108 -0.01 -11.94 10.03
CA HIS A 108 -1.25 -11.27 10.44
C HIS A 108 -2.46 -11.94 9.79
N GLY A 109 -3.67 -11.61 10.24
CA GLY A 109 -4.90 -12.22 9.74
C GLY A 109 -5.07 -12.11 8.22
N ASP A 110 -5.53 -13.16 7.59
CA ASP A 110 -5.77 -13.29 6.14
C ASP A 110 -6.72 -12.23 5.60
N LEU A 111 -7.74 -11.86 6.38
CA LEU A 111 -8.71 -10.83 6.01
C LEU A 111 -8.02 -9.48 5.77
N SER A 112 -7.10 -9.06 6.64
CA SER A 112 -6.39 -7.79 6.51
C SER A 112 -5.50 -7.74 5.26
N ILE A 113 -4.88 -8.87 4.92
CA ILE A 113 -4.07 -9.02 3.71
C ILE A 113 -4.97 -8.97 2.48
N TYR A 114 -6.09 -9.71 2.50
CA TYR A 114 -7.04 -9.72 1.39
C TYR A 114 -7.67 -8.34 1.15
N GLU A 115 -8.09 -7.63 2.19
CA GLU A 115 -8.60 -6.27 2.07
C GLU A 115 -7.56 -5.30 1.47
N THR A 116 -6.27 -5.51 1.76
CA THR A 116 -5.19 -4.75 1.15
C THR A 116 -5.10 -5.04 -0.36
N ILE A 117 -5.19 -6.31 -0.77
CA ILE A 117 -5.24 -6.72 -2.19
C ILE A 117 -6.46 -6.08 -2.87
N VAL A 118 -7.62 -6.14 -2.23
CA VAL A 118 -8.86 -5.54 -2.72
C VAL A 118 -8.69 -4.04 -2.97
N ARG A 119 -8.15 -3.30 -2.01
CA ARG A 119 -7.92 -1.84 -2.15
C ARG A 119 -6.98 -1.52 -3.30
N MET A 120 -5.93 -2.34 -3.51
CA MET A 120 -5.00 -2.17 -4.63
C MET A 120 -5.62 -2.45 -6.01
N ALA A 121 -6.80 -3.10 -6.05
CA ALA A 121 -7.56 -3.40 -7.27
C ALA A 121 -8.73 -2.44 -7.51
N GLN A 122 -9.05 -1.55 -6.58
CA GLN A 122 -10.22 -0.67 -6.67
C GLN A 122 -9.89 0.66 -7.37
N PRO A 123 -10.52 0.98 -8.52
CA PRO A 123 -10.21 2.19 -9.30
C PRO A 123 -10.64 3.51 -8.64
N TRP A 124 -11.50 3.46 -7.61
CA TRP A 124 -11.87 4.63 -6.80
C TRP A 124 -10.97 4.85 -5.59
N ASN A 125 -10.10 3.88 -5.24
CA ASN A 125 -9.11 4.00 -4.16
C ASN A 125 -7.71 4.32 -4.67
N MET A 126 -7.31 3.72 -5.80
CA MET A 126 -5.98 3.88 -6.37
C MET A 126 -6.05 4.70 -7.65
N ARG A 127 -5.18 5.71 -7.77
CA ARG A 127 -5.09 6.48 -9.02
C ARG A 127 -4.50 5.65 -10.16
N TYR A 128 -3.52 4.78 -9.83
CA TYR A 128 -2.95 3.79 -10.72
C TYR A 128 -2.98 2.43 -10.02
N LEU A 129 -3.76 1.51 -10.55
CA LEU A 129 -3.97 0.20 -9.95
C LEU A 129 -2.67 -0.59 -9.87
N LEU A 130 -2.45 -1.26 -8.74
CA LEU A 130 -1.34 -2.20 -8.55
C LEU A 130 -1.78 -3.65 -8.81
N VAL A 131 -3.04 -3.95 -8.58
CA VAL A 131 -3.63 -5.27 -8.79
C VAL A 131 -4.73 -5.16 -9.85
N ASP A 132 -4.71 -6.07 -10.81
CA ASP A 132 -5.79 -6.32 -11.77
C ASP A 132 -6.66 -7.43 -11.23
N GLY A 133 -7.89 -7.08 -10.86
CA GLY A 133 -8.86 -7.97 -10.21
C GLY A 133 -9.93 -8.46 -11.16
N GLN A 134 -10.26 -9.75 -11.09
CA GLN A 134 -11.38 -10.37 -11.79
C GLN A 134 -12.38 -10.89 -10.78
N GLY A 135 -13.64 -10.45 -10.90
CA GLY A 135 -14.74 -10.74 -10.00
C GLY A 135 -15.28 -9.49 -9.32
N ASN A 136 -15.93 -9.66 -8.16
CA ASN A 136 -16.49 -8.54 -7.40
C ASN A 136 -15.51 -8.05 -6.35
N PHE A 137 -14.97 -6.83 -6.56
CA PHE A 137 -14.07 -6.13 -5.64
C PHE A 137 -14.78 -4.99 -4.88
N GLY A 138 -16.11 -5.04 -4.78
CA GLY A 138 -16.92 -4.01 -4.15
C GLY A 138 -17.35 -2.92 -5.13
N SER A 139 -17.95 -1.86 -4.59
CA SER A 139 -18.39 -0.69 -5.35
C SER A 139 -18.01 0.61 -4.62
N ILE A 140 -18.09 1.73 -5.34
CA ILE A 140 -17.95 3.07 -4.76
C ILE A 140 -19.09 3.38 -3.79
N ASP A 141 -20.21 2.65 -3.88
CA ASP A 141 -21.38 2.78 -3.00
C ASP A 141 -21.13 2.20 -1.61
N GLY A 142 -20.01 1.47 -1.45
CA GLY A 142 -19.60 0.88 -0.19
C GLY A 142 -19.96 -0.59 -0.05
N ASP A 143 -20.35 -1.26 -1.13
CA ASP A 143 -20.54 -2.71 -1.10
C ASP A 143 -19.22 -3.42 -0.89
N PRO A 144 -19.19 -4.48 -0.06
CA PRO A 144 -17.98 -5.24 0.21
C PRO A 144 -17.55 -6.07 -1.00
N ALA A 145 -16.26 -6.37 -1.08
CA ALA A 145 -15.75 -7.33 -2.04
C ALA A 145 -16.24 -8.75 -1.72
N ALA A 146 -16.34 -9.59 -2.74
CA ALA A 146 -16.59 -11.02 -2.56
C ALA A 146 -15.42 -11.69 -1.81
N ALA A 147 -15.68 -12.80 -1.14
CA ALA A 147 -14.64 -13.53 -0.42
C ALA A 147 -13.47 -13.96 -1.33
N SER A 148 -12.27 -14.03 -0.78
CA SER A 148 -11.00 -14.27 -1.49
C SER A 148 -10.97 -15.55 -2.34
N ARG A 149 -11.81 -16.55 -2.00
CA ARG A 149 -11.95 -17.80 -2.77
C ARG A 149 -12.70 -17.63 -4.10
N TYR A 150 -13.48 -16.55 -4.26
CA TYR A 150 -14.25 -16.27 -5.49
C TYR A 150 -13.52 -15.30 -6.42
N THR A 151 -12.72 -14.38 -5.89
CA THR A 151 -11.99 -13.39 -6.67
C THR A 151 -10.68 -13.94 -7.21
N GLU A 152 -10.24 -13.40 -8.34
CA GLU A 152 -8.95 -13.71 -8.95
C GLU A 152 -8.17 -12.42 -9.15
N VAL A 153 -6.85 -12.51 -9.03
CA VAL A 153 -5.95 -11.35 -9.07
C VAL A 153 -4.68 -11.64 -9.85
N ARG A 154 -4.11 -10.60 -10.44
CA ARG A 154 -2.75 -10.56 -10.96
C ARG A 154 -2.17 -9.16 -10.81
N MET A 155 -0.86 -9.02 -10.91
CA MET A 155 -0.24 -7.69 -10.95
C MET A 155 -0.64 -6.94 -12.22
N THR A 156 -0.75 -5.62 -12.10
CA THR A 156 -0.82 -4.74 -13.27
C THR A 156 0.58 -4.56 -13.88
N ARG A 157 0.65 -4.01 -15.10
CA ARG A 157 1.92 -3.61 -15.69
C ARG A 157 2.64 -2.56 -14.84
N PHE A 158 1.90 -1.61 -14.28
CA PHE A 158 2.42 -0.59 -13.39
C PHE A 158 3.08 -1.20 -12.13
N ALA A 159 2.44 -2.19 -11.50
CA ALA A 159 3.04 -2.91 -10.36
C ALA A 159 4.31 -3.68 -10.76
N SER A 160 4.35 -4.25 -11.96
CA SER A 160 5.56 -4.92 -12.46
C SER A 160 6.73 -3.94 -12.65
N ASP A 161 6.47 -2.67 -12.97
CA ASP A 161 7.50 -1.63 -13.04
C ASP A 161 8.05 -1.22 -11.64
N LEU A 162 7.28 -1.46 -10.56
CA LEU A 162 7.79 -1.28 -9.19
C LEU A 162 8.80 -2.37 -8.79
N LEU A 163 8.65 -3.58 -9.33
CA LEU A 163 9.49 -4.75 -9.05
C LEU A 163 10.62 -4.95 -10.07
N ALA A 164 10.69 -4.08 -11.08
CA ALA A 164 11.65 -4.25 -12.16
C ALA A 164 13.09 -4.21 -11.67
N ASP A 165 13.89 -5.16 -12.16
CA ASP A 165 15.31 -5.30 -11.81
C ASP A 165 15.57 -5.81 -10.37
N LEU A 166 14.55 -6.36 -9.66
CA LEU A 166 14.67 -6.87 -8.29
C LEU A 166 15.67 -8.03 -8.18
N ASP A 167 15.77 -8.85 -9.22
CA ASP A 167 16.68 -9.99 -9.36
C ASP A 167 18.15 -9.60 -9.64
N MET A 168 18.45 -8.29 -9.71
CA MET A 168 19.77 -7.75 -10.06
C MET A 168 20.50 -7.11 -8.87
N GLU A 169 20.21 -7.53 -7.65
CA GLU A 169 20.81 -7.02 -6.41
C GLU A 169 20.70 -5.49 -6.27
N THR A 170 19.58 -4.94 -6.72
CA THR A 170 19.35 -3.48 -6.78
C THR A 170 18.97 -2.88 -5.45
N VAL A 171 18.42 -3.67 -4.53
CA VAL A 171 17.96 -3.27 -3.19
C VAL A 171 18.43 -4.27 -2.15
N GLU A 172 18.40 -3.86 -0.88
CA GLU A 172 18.71 -4.76 0.24
C GLU A 172 17.54 -5.69 0.53
N PHE A 173 17.87 -6.90 0.97
CA PHE A 173 16.92 -7.89 1.46
C PHE A 173 17.08 -8.04 2.97
N GLU A 174 15.98 -8.23 3.66
CA GLU A 174 15.89 -8.50 5.09
C GLU A 174 15.24 -9.86 5.33
N ASP A 175 15.53 -10.47 6.48
CA ASP A 175 14.91 -11.73 6.85
C ASP A 175 13.41 -11.55 7.12
N ASN A 176 12.63 -12.58 6.84
CA ASN A 176 11.23 -12.62 7.20
C ASN A 176 11.08 -12.87 8.72
N TYR A 177 9.83 -12.98 9.21
CA TYR A 177 9.52 -13.08 10.64
C TYR A 177 10.08 -14.34 11.34
N ASP A 178 10.38 -15.41 10.62
CA ASP A 178 10.91 -16.69 11.13
C ASP A 178 12.36 -16.97 10.68
N GLU A 179 13.00 -16.00 10.03
CA GLU A 179 14.39 -16.05 9.53
C GLU A 179 14.64 -17.20 8.52
N THR A 180 13.60 -17.76 7.93
CA THR A 180 13.71 -18.84 6.94
C THR A 180 13.84 -18.37 5.51
N LEU A 181 13.32 -17.17 5.21
CA LEU A 181 13.28 -16.56 3.89
C LEU A 181 13.69 -15.09 3.97
N THR A 182 14.07 -14.55 2.82
CA THR A 182 14.38 -13.13 2.71
C THR A 182 13.35 -12.41 1.85
N MET A 183 13.13 -11.13 2.11
CA MET A 183 12.23 -10.26 1.37
C MET A 183 12.88 -8.88 1.16
N PRO A 184 12.50 -8.13 0.11
CA PRO A 184 13.08 -6.81 -0.13
C PRO A 184 12.62 -5.80 0.93
N SER A 185 13.58 -5.06 1.52
CA SER A 185 13.29 -3.98 2.45
C SER A 185 12.58 -2.80 1.78
N VAL A 186 12.83 -2.60 0.48
CA VAL A 186 12.23 -1.59 -0.40
C VAL A 186 12.18 -2.12 -1.84
N LEU A 187 11.22 -1.69 -2.66
CA LEU A 187 11.19 -2.06 -4.06
C LEU A 187 12.07 -1.14 -4.92
N PRO A 188 12.66 -1.64 -6.02
CA PRO A 188 13.50 -0.84 -6.91
C PRO A 188 12.77 0.29 -7.61
N THR A 189 11.50 0.27 -7.69
CA THR A 189 10.49 1.14 -8.31
C THR A 189 11.01 2.04 -9.45
N ARG A 190 10.40 1.94 -10.63
CA ARG A 190 10.70 2.82 -11.77
C ARG A 190 9.85 4.09 -11.81
N VAL A 191 8.83 4.15 -10.96
CA VAL A 191 7.86 5.25 -10.93
C VAL A 191 7.75 5.82 -9.52
N PRO A 192 7.51 7.13 -9.35
CA PRO A 192 7.42 7.80 -8.06
C PRO A 192 6.08 7.51 -7.36
N ASN A 193 5.89 6.24 -6.95
CA ASN A 193 4.62 5.72 -6.48
C ASN A 193 4.07 6.45 -5.24
N LEU A 194 4.93 6.97 -4.36
CA LEU A 194 4.48 7.75 -3.19
C LEU A 194 3.60 8.94 -3.59
N LEU A 195 4.01 9.71 -4.58
CA LEU A 195 3.23 10.86 -5.07
C LEU A 195 2.08 10.42 -5.99
N VAL A 196 2.33 9.46 -6.86
CA VAL A 196 1.37 9.06 -7.89
C VAL A 196 0.13 8.40 -7.31
N ASN A 197 0.29 7.48 -6.34
CA ASN A 197 -0.83 6.82 -5.67
C ASN A 197 -1.15 7.40 -4.29
N GLY A 198 -0.26 8.20 -3.73
CA GLY A 198 -0.41 8.70 -2.37
C GLY A 198 -0.35 7.60 -1.31
N SER A 199 -0.64 7.96 -0.07
CA SER A 199 -0.75 7.00 1.04
C SER A 199 -1.58 7.58 2.17
N THR A 200 -2.42 6.77 2.79
CA THR A 200 -3.20 7.14 3.97
C THR A 200 -2.96 6.14 5.08
N GLY A 201 -2.64 6.60 6.29
CA GLY A 201 -2.38 5.72 7.43
C GLY A 201 -2.46 6.44 8.76
N ILE A 202 -2.88 5.71 9.80
CA ILE A 202 -2.99 6.20 11.17
C ILE A 202 -2.03 5.37 12.02
N ALA A 203 -1.07 6.04 12.66
CA ALA A 203 -0.13 5.47 13.59
C ALA A 203 -0.36 6.02 15.01
N VAL A 204 0.46 5.60 15.96
CA VAL A 204 0.42 6.15 17.32
C VAL A 204 1.04 7.54 17.31
N GLY A 205 0.27 8.54 17.72
CA GLY A 205 0.71 9.93 17.81
C GLY A 205 0.90 10.67 16.48
N MET A 206 0.77 9.99 15.32
CA MET A 206 0.91 10.60 14.00
C MET A 206 0.05 9.91 12.94
N ALA A 207 -0.17 10.60 11.83
CA ALA A 207 -0.90 10.06 10.69
C ALA A 207 -0.25 10.54 9.39
N THR A 208 -0.41 9.78 8.32
CA THR A 208 -0.07 10.20 6.97
C THR A 208 -1.32 10.31 6.12
N ASN A 209 -1.40 11.30 5.26
CA ASN A 209 -2.45 11.47 4.27
C ASN A 209 -1.89 12.23 3.06
N ILE A 210 -1.21 11.49 2.20
CA ILE A 210 -0.57 11.98 0.99
C ILE A 210 -1.55 11.77 -0.16
N PRO A 211 -2.00 12.84 -0.86
CA PRO A 211 -2.93 12.71 -1.97
C PRO A 211 -2.23 12.10 -3.20
N PRO A 212 -2.98 11.41 -4.08
CA PRO A 212 -2.46 10.96 -5.37
C PRO A 212 -2.28 12.12 -6.36
N HIS A 213 -1.39 11.92 -7.37
CA HIS A 213 -1.06 12.91 -8.38
C HIS A 213 -1.00 12.30 -9.78
N ASN A 214 -1.06 13.15 -10.78
CA ASN A 214 -0.91 12.74 -12.17
C ASN A 214 0.52 12.28 -12.47
N LEU A 215 0.67 11.08 -13.06
CA LEU A 215 1.97 10.49 -13.34
C LEU A 215 2.83 11.37 -14.25
N ARG A 216 2.24 11.95 -15.30
CA ARG A 216 2.96 12.81 -16.25
C ARG A 216 3.51 14.04 -15.54
N GLU A 217 2.68 14.74 -14.78
CA GLU A 217 3.09 15.93 -14.01
C GLU A 217 4.23 15.63 -13.04
N VAL A 218 4.14 14.51 -12.33
CA VAL A 218 5.19 14.11 -11.37
C VAL A 218 6.49 13.74 -12.09
N VAL A 219 6.40 13.05 -13.24
CA VAL A 219 7.57 12.69 -14.05
C VAL A 219 8.22 13.95 -14.65
N ASP A 220 7.42 14.90 -15.17
CA ASP A 220 7.92 16.18 -15.70
C ASP A 220 8.63 16.97 -14.58
N GLY A 221 8.08 16.99 -13.35
CA GLY A 221 8.74 17.54 -12.18
C GLY A 221 10.07 16.84 -11.83
N CYS A 222 10.12 15.52 -11.93
CA CYS A 222 11.37 14.75 -11.75
C CYS A 222 12.42 15.12 -12.80
N LEU A 223 12.03 15.23 -14.07
CA LEU A 223 12.94 15.59 -15.18
C LEU A 223 13.49 17.02 -14.97
N ALA A 224 12.63 17.98 -14.65
CA ALA A 224 13.04 19.34 -14.36
C ALA A 224 14.05 19.41 -13.19
N LEU A 225 13.83 18.61 -12.14
CA LEU A 225 14.72 18.54 -10.98
C LEU A 225 16.06 17.85 -11.31
N LEU A 226 16.07 16.89 -12.24
CA LEU A 226 17.32 16.27 -12.74
C LEU A 226 18.16 17.27 -13.55
N GLU A 227 17.51 18.07 -14.40
CA GLU A 227 18.18 19.10 -15.19
C GLU A 227 18.68 20.26 -14.32
N THR A 228 17.90 20.66 -13.32
CA THR A 228 18.18 21.77 -12.44
C THR A 228 17.95 21.41 -10.97
N PRO A 229 18.94 20.81 -10.28
CA PRO A 229 18.79 20.36 -8.88
C PRO A 229 18.46 21.47 -7.88
N GLY A 230 18.76 22.73 -8.22
CA GLY A 230 18.48 23.90 -7.40
C GLY A 230 17.05 24.45 -7.46
N LEU A 231 16.14 23.81 -8.21
CA LEU A 231 14.76 24.29 -8.32
C LEU A 231 14.08 24.45 -6.97
N SER A 232 13.35 25.55 -6.81
CA SER A 232 12.50 25.78 -5.64
C SER A 232 11.24 24.93 -5.69
N VAL A 233 10.57 24.75 -4.53
CA VAL A 233 9.26 24.11 -4.49
C VAL A 233 8.25 24.85 -5.36
N ASP A 234 8.32 26.17 -5.41
CA ASP A 234 7.41 27.00 -6.21
C ASP A 234 7.58 26.76 -7.71
N SER A 235 8.81 26.60 -8.19
CA SER A 235 9.08 26.24 -9.59
C SER A 235 8.60 24.81 -9.91
N LEU A 236 8.73 23.87 -8.97
CA LEU A 236 8.20 22.51 -9.14
C LEU A 236 6.68 22.48 -9.24
N MET A 237 5.97 23.43 -8.62
CA MET A 237 4.52 23.56 -8.74
C MET A 237 4.05 24.04 -10.13
N GLU A 238 4.92 24.44 -11.02
CA GLU A 238 4.60 24.70 -12.43
C GLU A 238 4.35 23.36 -13.17
N PHE A 239 5.04 22.30 -12.77
CA PHE A 239 4.90 20.95 -13.30
C PHE A 239 3.83 20.15 -12.53
N VAL A 240 3.94 20.07 -11.20
CA VAL A 240 3.00 19.36 -10.33
C VAL A 240 1.99 20.37 -9.78
N GLN A 241 0.89 20.56 -10.49
CA GLN A 241 -0.08 21.63 -10.20
C GLN A 241 -0.94 21.37 -8.98
N GLY A 242 -1.26 20.10 -8.69
CA GLY A 242 -2.11 19.70 -7.58
C GLY A 242 -2.40 18.21 -7.51
N PRO A 243 -3.10 17.75 -6.47
CA PRO A 243 -3.60 16.40 -6.38
C PRO A 243 -4.53 16.03 -7.53
N ASP A 244 -4.46 14.75 -7.95
CA ASP A 244 -5.29 14.16 -8.99
C ASP A 244 -6.00 12.92 -8.43
N PHE A 245 -7.21 13.10 -7.92
CA PHE A 245 -7.97 12.05 -7.25
C PHE A 245 -8.62 11.07 -8.24
N PRO A 246 -8.64 9.75 -7.94
CA PRO A 246 -9.25 8.75 -8.80
C PRO A 246 -10.77 8.92 -8.99
N THR A 247 -11.44 9.57 -8.04
CA THR A 247 -12.87 9.91 -8.10
C THR A 247 -13.14 11.30 -8.68
N ALA A 248 -12.09 11.95 -9.23
CA ALA A 248 -12.14 13.29 -9.79
C ALA A 248 -12.60 14.36 -8.76
N GLY A 249 -13.62 15.15 -9.08
CA GLY A 249 -14.07 16.26 -8.25
C GLY A 249 -13.30 17.55 -8.52
N ILE A 250 -13.67 18.63 -7.84
CA ILE A 250 -13.12 19.97 -8.05
C ILE A 250 -12.40 20.43 -6.78
N ILE A 251 -11.11 20.74 -6.87
CA ILE A 251 -10.37 21.37 -5.77
C ILE A 251 -10.68 22.87 -5.78
N ASN A 252 -11.24 23.35 -4.68
CA ASN A 252 -11.64 24.74 -4.54
C ASN A 252 -10.55 25.56 -3.82
N GLY A 253 -9.83 26.35 -4.61
CA GLY A 253 -8.74 27.19 -4.12
C GLY A 253 -7.37 26.52 -4.13
N ARG A 254 -6.32 27.32 -4.37
CA ARG A 254 -4.92 26.86 -4.53
C ARG A 254 -4.08 27.00 -3.25
N ALA A 255 -4.50 27.83 -2.30
CA ALA A 255 -3.68 28.17 -1.12
C ALA A 255 -3.28 26.94 -0.28
N GLY A 256 -4.20 26.00 -0.11
CA GLY A 256 -3.95 24.76 0.64
C GLY A 256 -2.93 23.85 -0.06
N ILE A 257 -2.92 23.81 -1.40
CA ILE A 257 -1.94 23.04 -2.20
C ILE A 257 -0.55 23.64 -2.00
N VAL A 258 -0.43 24.96 -2.18
CA VAL A 258 0.85 25.69 -2.02
C VAL A 258 1.42 25.46 -0.62
N GLN A 259 0.59 25.59 0.41
CA GLN A 259 1.00 25.32 1.78
C GLN A 259 1.48 23.88 1.96
N ALA A 260 0.70 22.90 1.46
CA ALA A 260 1.05 21.49 1.57
C ALA A 260 2.37 21.15 0.89
N TYR A 261 2.59 21.65 -0.31
CA TYR A 261 3.82 21.38 -1.07
C TYR A 261 5.07 22.02 -0.48
N ARG A 262 4.93 23.19 0.17
CA ARG A 262 6.05 23.85 0.86
C ARG A 262 6.37 23.21 2.22
N THR A 263 5.36 22.80 2.96
CA THR A 263 5.52 22.42 4.38
C THR A 263 5.24 20.95 4.70
N GLY A 264 4.71 20.19 3.73
CA GLY A 264 4.19 18.84 3.97
C GLY A 264 2.82 18.81 4.66
N ARG A 265 2.19 19.96 4.98
CA ARG A 265 0.86 20.04 5.59
C ARG A 265 0.01 21.11 4.93
N GLY A 266 -1.27 20.77 4.67
CA GLY A 266 -2.21 21.72 4.11
C GLY A 266 -3.64 21.21 4.17
N ARG A 267 -4.59 22.07 3.86
CA ARG A 267 -6.01 21.72 3.77
C ARG A 267 -6.54 22.16 2.42
N ILE A 268 -7.11 21.22 1.69
CA ILE A 268 -7.79 21.52 0.43
C ILE A 268 -9.27 21.17 0.54
N TYR A 269 -10.09 21.94 -0.16
CA TYR A 269 -11.52 21.70 -0.25
C TYR A 269 -11.82 21.00 -1.55
N VAL A 270 -12.37 19.78 -1.47
CA VAL A 270 -12.77 18.99 -2.62
C VAL A 270 -14.28 19.01 -2.73
N ARG A 271 -14.81 19.43 -3.88
CA ARG A 271 -16.23 19.48 -4.19
C ARG A 271 -16.64 18.40 -5.16
N ALA A 272 -17.81 17.86 -4.99
CA ALA A 272 -18.52 17.07 -5.97
C ALA A 272 -18.72 17.89 -7.25
N ARG A 273 -18.64 17.24 -8.41
CA ARG A 273 -19.09 17.86 -9.67
C ARG A 273 -20.58 17.66 -9.79
N ALA A 274 -21.31 18.75 -9.78
CA ALA A 274 -22.77 18.74 -9.89
C ALA A 274 -23.23 19.83 -10.87
N GLN A 275 -24.34 19.56 -11.57
CA GLN A 275 -24.98 20.48 -12.53
C GLN A 275 -26.47 20.55 -12.24
N VAL A 276 -27.04 21.72 -12.44
CA VAL A 276 -28.50 21.93 -12.35
C VAL A 276 -29.08 21.78 -13.76
N GLU A 277 -29.97 20.82 -13.93
CA GLU A 277 -30.69 20.57 -15.16
C GLU A 277 -32.15 20.99 -15.02
N GLY A 278 -32.61 21.87 -15.90
CA GLY A 278 -34.02 22.26 -15.99
C GLY A 278 -34.79 21.29 -16.88
N LYS A 279 -35.98 20.83 -16.43
CA LYS A 279 -36.91 20.05 -17.24
C LYS A 279 -37.95 20.96 -17.90
N GLU A 280 -38.47 20.57 -19.06
CA GLU A 280 -39.57 21.29 -19.77
C GLU A 280 -40.81 21.54 -18.89
N THR A 281 -40.97 20.72 -17.85
CA THR A 281 -42.05 20.84 -16.84
C THR A 281 -41.86 21.97 -15.83
N GLY A 282 -40.77 22.74 -15.92
CA GLY A 282 -40.41 23.79 -14.95
C GLY A 282 -39.94 23.23 -13.59
N LYS A 283 -39.55 21.96 -13.52
CA LYS A 283 -38.83 21.37 -12.39
C LYS A 283 -37.33 21.34 -12.68
N GLU A 284 -36.53 21.60 -11.72
CA GLU A 284 -35.08 21.45 -11.78
C GLU A 284 -34.64 20.16 -11.09
N SER A 285 -33.50 19.64 -11.51
CA SER A 285 -32.84 18.49 -10.89
C SER A 285 -31.36 18.79 -10.74
N ILE A 286 -30.74 18.38 -9.65
CA ILE A 286 -29.29 18.44 -9.47
C ILE A 286 -28.72 17.08 -9.82
N ILE A 287 -27.81 17.04 -10.78
CA ILE A 287 -27.13 15.82 -11.22
C ILE A 287 -25.69 15.85 -10.69
N VAL A 288 -25.33 14.88 -9.85
CA VAL A 288 -23.98 14.71 -9.31
C VAL A 288 -23.28 13.61 -10.11
N THR A 289 -22.16 13.95 -10.73
CA THR A 289 -21.38 13.02 -11.59
C THR A 289 -20.04 12.62 -10.98
N GLU A 290 -19.52 13.39 -10.03
CA GLU A 290 -18.26 13.08 -9.34
C GLU A 290 -18.41 13.41 -7.85
N VAL A 291 -17.81 12.61 -6.97
CA VAL A 291 -17.85 12.80 -5.52
C VAL A 291 -16.44 12.99 -4.97
N PRO A 292 -16.28 13.68 -3.82
CA PRO A 292 -15.00 13.80 -3.17
C PRO A 292 -14.37 12.45 -2.86
N TYR A 293 -13.03 12.39 -2.92
CA TYR A 293 -12.25 11.18 -2.67
C TYR A 293 -12.52 10.59 -1.28
N GLN A 294 -12.63 9.26 -1.21
CA GLN A 294 -12.94 8.48 0.01
C GLN A 294 -14.38 8.67 0.53
N LEU A 295 -15.26 9.26 -0.24
CA LEU A 295 -16.69 9.33 0.07
C LEU A 295 -17.45 8.23 -0.68
N THR A 296 -18.29 7.48 0.03
CA THR A 296 -19.23 6.53 -0.60
C THR A 296 -20.53 7.24 -0.95
N THR A 297 -21.12 6.89 -2.10
CA THR A 297 -22.40 7.47 -2.56
C THR A 297 -23.52 7.22 -1.57
N ARG A 298 -23.60 6.02 -1.00
CA ARG A 298 -24.58 5.66 0.03
C ARG A 298 -24.57 6.63 1.22
N LYS A 299 -23.38 6.91 1.80
CA LYS A 299 -23.26 7.88 2.91
C LYS A 299 -23.72 9.29 2.54
N LEU A 300 -23.43 9.70 1.29
CA LEU A 300 -23.86 11.00 0.80
C LEU A 300 -25.38 11.05 0.70
N ILE A 301 -26.02 10.07 0.09
CA ILE A 301 -27.46 9.97 -0.09
C ILE A 301 -28.17 9.92 1.28
N GLU A 302 -27.70 9.07 2.19
CA GLU A 302 -28.23 8.97 3.56
C GLU A 302 -28.16 10.32 4.28
N ARG A 303 -27.01 11.02 4.18
CA ARG A 303 -26.84 12.33 4.82
C ARG A 303 -27.75 13.39 4.24
N ILE A 304 -27.96 13.41 2.92
CA ILE A 304 -28.93 14.35 2.29
C ILE A 304 -30.34 14.02 2.77
N ALA A 305 -30.74 12.75 2.80
CA ALA A 305 -32.06 12.31 3.24
C ALA A 305 -32.32 12.70 4.73
N GLU A 306 -31.34 12.56 5.61
CA GLU A 306 -31.41 13.01 6.99
C GLU A 306 -31.69 14.52 7.07
N LEU A 307 -30.94 15.35 6.34
CA LEU A 307 -31.10 16.80 6.36
C LEU A 307 -32.43 17.27 5.79
N VAL A 308 -32.98 16.54 4.81
CA VAL A 308 -34.34 16.78 4.30
C VAL A 308 -35.39 16.45 5.37
N LYS A 309 -35.24 15.30 6.07
CA LYS A 309 -36.12 14.89 7.17
C LYS A 309 -36.07 15.86 8.35
N GLU A 310 -34.88 16.38 8.67
CA GLU A 310 -34.66 17.39 9.69
C GLU A 310 -35.14 18.80 9.28
N LYS A 311 -35.63 18.98 8.04
CA LYS A 311 -36.04 20.26 7.44
C LYS A 311 -34.93 21.33 7.43
N ARG A 312 -33.65 20.85 7.36
CA ARG A 312 -32.49 21.74 7.24
C ARG A 312 -32.18 22.07 5.77
N ILE A 313 -32.60 21.18 4.86
CA ILE A 313 -32.62 21.43 3.42
C ILE A 313 -34.05 21.20 2.98
N GLU A 314 -34.63 22.22 2.37
CA GLU A 314 -35.97 22.16 1.79
C GLU A 314 -35.88 22.12 0.25
N GLY A 315 -37.00 21.83 -0.41
CA GLY A 315 -37.06 21.85 -1.87
C GLY A 315 -36.70 20.53 -2.58
N ILE A 316 -36.14 19.55 -1.91
CA ILE A 316 -35.85 18.22 -2.47
C ILE A 316 -37.09 17.33 -2.38
N THR A 317 -37.47 16.68 -3.47
CA THR A 317 -38.63 15.78 -3.55
C THR A 317 -38.22 14.32 -3.59
N GLU A 318 -37.13 14.00 -4.28
CA GLU A 318 -36.66 12.63 -4.47
C GLU A 318 -35.15 12.61 -4.69
N ILE A 319 -34.49 11.53 -4.26
CA ILE A 319 -33.09 11.26 -4.52
C ILE A 319 -32.99 9.85 -5.11
N ARG A 320 -32.38 9.73 -6.29
CA ARG A 320 -32.15 8.44 -6.97
C ARG A 320 -30.69 8.28 -7.30
N ASP A 321 -30.22 7.07 -7.15
CA ASP A 321 -28.93 6.65 -7.67
C ASP A 321 -29.17 5.97 -9.03
N GLU A 322 -28.69 6.59 -10.08
CA GLU A 322 -28.75 6.12 -11.46
C GLU A 322 -27.35 5.73 -11.97
N SER A 323 -26.40 5.51 -11.05
CA SER A 323 -25.04 5.13 -11.40
C SER A 323 -25.01 3.77 -12.10
N ASP A 324 -24.21 3.65 -13.15
CA ASP A 324 -24.04 2.46 -13.93
C ASP A 324 -22.57 2.22 -14.34
N ARG A 325 -22.34 1.43 -15.39
CA ARG A 325 -20.99 1.14 -15.91
C ARG A 325 -20.31 2.35 -16.55
N ASP A 326 -21.08 3.33 -16.99
CA ASP A 326 -20.59 4.54 -17.65
C ASP A 326 -20.16 5.61 -16.65
N GLY A 327 -20.57 5.48 -15.39
CA GLY A 327 -20.12 6.35 -14.33
C GLY A 327 -21.14 6.61 -13.22
N LEU A 328 -20.76 7.47 -12.30
CA LEU A 328 -21.59 7.92 -11.18
C LEU A 328 -22.63 8.93 -11.67
N ARG A 329 -23.88 8.71 -11.28
CA ARG A 329 -25.00 9.60 -11.54
C ARG A 329 -26.01 9.59 -10.41
N ILE A 330 -25.93 10.56 -9.51
CA ILE A 330 -26.93 10.77 -8.47
C ILE A 330 -27.84 11.90 -8.89
N VAL A 331 -29.15 11.64 -8.95
CA VAL A 331 -30.18 12.58 -9.36
C VAL A 331 -30.95 13.04 -8.13
N ILE A 332 -30.93 14.35 -7.86
CA ILE A 332 -31.66 14.99 -6.77
C ILE A 332 -32.76 15.85 -7.41
N GLU A 333 -34.01 15.40 -7.32
CA GLU A 333 -35.15 16.12 -7.90
C GLU A 333 -35.64 17.21 -6.95
N LEU A 334 -35.88 18.39 -7.51
CA LEU A 334 -36.35 19.54 -6.75
C LEU A 334 -37.86 19.74 -6.91
N ARG A 335 -38.44 20.43 -5.95
CA ARG A 335 -39.82 20.90 -6.01
C ARG A 335 -39.94 21.99 -7.10
N ARG A 336 -41.06 22.03 -7.76
CA ARG A 336 -41.32 23.07 -8.78
C ARG A 336 -41.20 24.47 -8.20
N GLY A 337 -40.40 25.32 -8.83
CA GLY A 337 -40.15 26.70 -8.42
C GLY A 337 -39.03 26.90 -7.37
N GLU A 338 -38.39 25.83 -6.93
CA GLU A 338 -37.20 25.94 -6.09
C GLU A 338 -35.96 26.21 -6.96
N PRO A 339 -35.13 27.21 -6.62
CA PRO A 339 -33.93 27.53 -7.38
C PRO A 339 -32.83 26.52 -7.10
N GLY A 340 -32.45 25.73 -8.11
CA GLY A 340 -31.49 24.63 -7.98
C GLY A 340 -30.11 25.06 -7.48
N GLU A 341 -29.63 26.23 -7.89
CA GLU A 341 -28.36 26.79 -7.44
C GLU A 341 -28.33 27.07 -5.92
N VAL A 342 -29.45 27.50 -5.35
CA VAL A 342 -29.54 27.76 -3.89
C VAL A 342 -29.50 26.44 -3.13
N VAL A 343 -30.26 25.43 -3.59
CA VAL A 343 -30.24 24.09 -3.00
C VAL A 343 -28.87 23.46 -3.13
N LEU A 344 -28.21 23.58 -4.28
CA LEU A 344 -26.85 23.09 -4.51
C LEU A 344 -25.84 23.72 -3.55
N ASN A 345 -25.90 25.03 -3.33
CA ASN A 345 -25.05 25.71 -2.35
C ASN A 345 -25.30 25.24 -0.92
N ASN A 346 -26.55 24.97 -0.55
CA ASN A 346 -26.86 24.38 0.76
C ASN A 346 -26.32 22.93 0.89
N LEU A 347 -26.38 22.15 -0.17
CA LEU A 347 -25.80 20.82 -0.22
C LEU A 347 -24.28 20.86 -0.02
N TYR A 348 -23.55 21.77 -0.67
CA TYR A 348 -22.12 21.97 -0.43
C TYR A 348 -21.80 22.40 1.00
N ALA A 349 -22.64 23.23 1.62
CA ALA A 349 -22.42 23.74 2.97
C ALA A 349 -22.72 22.71 4.08
N LEU A 350 -23.73 21.84 3.87
CA LEU A 350 -24.28 20.98 4.92
C LEU A 350 -23.96 19.49 4.75
N THR A 351 -23.39 19.09 3.61
CA THR A 351 -23.08 17.69 3.31
C THR A 351 -21.63 17.50 2.88
N GLN A 352 -21.23 16.23 2.70
CA GLN A 352 -19.92 15.88 2.16
C GLN A 352 -19.79 16.12 0.65
N MET A 353 -20.78 16.71 -0.03
CA MET A 353 -20.60 17.23 -1.40
C MET A 353 -19.44 18.23 -1.49
N GLN A 354 -19.11 18.89 -0.38
CA GLN A 354 -17.83 19.55 -0.17
C GLN A 354 -17.18 18.97 1.08
N SER A 355 -15.98 18.42 0.94
CA SER A 355 -15.19 17.87 2.04
C SER A 355 -13.82 18.53 2.14
N VAL A 356 -13.24 18.49 3.33
CA VAL A 356 -11.88 18.95 3.57
C VAL A 356 -10.95 17.74 3.51
N PHE A 357 -10.02 17.74 2.57
CA PHE A 357 -8.92 16.79 2.55
C PHE A 357 -7.71 17.42 3.25
N GLY A 358 -7.38 16.88 4.43
CA GLY A 358 -6.21 17.32 5.20
C GLY A 358 -4.95 16.63 4.69
N ILE A 359 -4.10 17.34 3.96
CA ILE A 359 -2.81 16.82 3.50
C ILE A 359 -1.84 16.77 4.67
N ASN A 360 -1.19 15.63 4.87
CA ASN A 360 -0.13 15.41 5.84
C ASN A 360 0.89 14.43 5.27
N CYS A 361 1.99 14.92 4.78
CA CYS A 361 3.02 14.14 4.10
C CYS A 361 4.03 13.60 5.12
N GLN A 362 3.63 12.55 5.84
CA GLN A 362 4.50 11.78 6.73
C GLN A 362 4.96 10.51 6.02
N ALA A 363 6.27 10.28 5.98
CA ALA A 363 6.87 9.08 5.39
C ALA A 363 8.07 8.61 6.22
N ILE A 364 8.49 7.37 6.02
CA ILE A 364 9.73 6.84 6.60
C ILE A 364 10.90 7.29 5.71
N VAL A 365 11.83 8.01 6.31
CA VAL A 365 13.08 8.47 5.70
C VAL A 365 14.22 7.94 6.55
N ASP A 366 15.09 7.13 5.98
CA ASP A 366 16.23 6.51 6.69
C ASP A 366 15.82 5.82 8.01
N GLY A 367 14.69 5.08 7.97
CA GLY A 367 14.16 4.35 9.12
C GLY A 367 13.41 5.20 10.15
N GLN A 368 13.26 6.50 9.93
CA GLN A 368 12.59 7.41 10.86
C GLN A 368 11.38 8.12 10.22
N PRO A 369 10.28 8.34 10.98
CA PRO A 369 9.15 9.10 10.49
C PRO A 369 9.52 10.59 10.34
N LYS A 370 9.34 11.13 9.14
CA LYS A 370 9.61 12.54 8.84
C LYS A 370 8.46 13.15 8.07
N GLN A 371 8.15 14.42 8.37
CA GLN A 371 7.29 15.23 7.53
C GLN A 371 8.12 15.78 6.37
N VAL A 372 7.64 15.53 5.14
CA VAL A 372 8.37 15.84 3.90
C VAL A 372 7.55 16.75 3.00
N ASN A 373 8.23 17.63 2.27
CA ASN A 373 7.65 18.49 1.27
C ASN A 373 7.74 17.89 -0.15
N LEU A 374 7.14 18.56 -1.14
CA LEU A 374 7.11 18.05 -2.52
C LEU A 374 8.53 17.79 -3.07
N LYS A 375 9.46 18.72 -2.86
CA LYS A 375 10.83 18.61 -3.37
C LYS A 375 11.57 17.44 -2.72
N GLU A 376 11.47 17.28 -1.40
CA GLU A 376 12.07 16.16 -0.67
C GLU A 376 11.59 14.80 -1.16
N MET A 377 10.27 14.67 -1.49
CA MET A 377 9.72 13.43 -2.05
C MET A 377 10.29 13.10 -3.44
N LEU A 378 10.43 14.11 -4.32
CA LEU A 378 11.02 13.93 -5.64
C LEU A 378 12.53 13.61 -5.55
N GLU A 379 13.26 14.31 -4.69
CA GLU A 379 14.70 14.07 -4.48
C GLU A 379 14.98 12.68 -3.92
N ALA A 380 14.19 12.21 -2.96
CA ALA A 380 14.32 10.88 -2.40
C ALA A 380 14.09 9.78 -3.45
N PHE A 381 13.05 9.93 -4.28
CA PHE A 381 12.82 9.05 -5.41
C PHE A 381 13.98 9.04 -6.40
N LEU A 382 14.46 10.21 -6.81
CA LEU A 382 15.58 10.33 -7.76
C LEU A 382 16.88 9.74 -7.21
N SER A 383 17.16 9.97 -5.92
CA SER A 383 18.32 9.37 -5.24
C SER A 383 18.23 7.85 -5.22
N HIS A 384 17.09 7.31 -4.85
CA HIS A 384 16.83 5.86 -4.88
C HIS A 384 16.97 5.30 -6.29
N ARG A 385 16.44 5.96 -7.32
CA ARG A 385 16.59 5.52 -8.71
C ARG A 385 18.05 5.50 -9.17
N ARG A 386 18.83 6.51 -8.77
CA ARG A 386 20.26 6.56 -9.08
C ARG A 386 20.99 5.38 -8.47
N GLU A 387 20.70 5.05 -7.23
CA GLU A 387 21.28 3.88 -6.56
C GLU A 387 20.88 2.57 -7.26
N VAL A 388 19.60 2.36 -7.56
CA VAL A 388 19.10 1.17 -8.27
C VAL A 388 19.78 1.00 -9.63
N VAL A 389 19.90 2.06 -10.42
CA VAL A 389 20.56 2.01 -11.74
C VAL A 389 22.05 1.70 -11.61
N THR A 390 22.72 2.27 -10.61
CA THR A 390 24.14 1.99 -10.32
C THR A 390 24.35 0.52 -9.93
N ARG A 391 23.58 0.01 -8.97
CA ARG A 391 23.67 -1.40 -8.53
C ARG A 391 23.36 -2.37 -9.67
N ARG A 392 22.30 -2.11 -10.44
CA ARG A 392 21.97 -2.90 -11.64
C ARG A 392 23.13 -2.95 -12.62
N THR A 393 23.73 -1.82 -12.90
CA THR A 393 24.85 -1.73 -13.86
C THR A 393 26.06 -2.48 -13.37
N LEU A 394 26.39 -2.39 -12.08
CA LEU A 394 27.47 -3.17 -11.46
C LEU A 394 27.20 -4.68 -11.52
N PHE A 395 25.97 -5.10 -11.24
CA PHE A 395 25.57 -6.52 -11.36
C PHE A 395 25.75 -7.03 -12.79
N LEU A 396 25.25 -6.30 -13.79
CA LEU A 396 25.37 -6.66 -15.19
C LEU A 396 26.84 -6.68 -15.65
N LEU A 397 27.66 -5.71 -15.22
CA LEU A 397 29.09 -5.66 -15.51
C LEU A 397 29.81 -6.89 -14.92
N ARG A 398 29.54 -7.23 -13.66
CA ARG A 398 30.12 -8.41 -13.00
C ARG A 398 29.75 -9.68 -13.78
N ARG A 399 28.49 -9.85 -14.16
CA ARG A 399 28.01 -11.00 -14.94
C ARG A 399 28.64 -11.05 -16.33
N ALA A 400 28.76 -9.90 -17.01
CA ALA A 400 29.42 -9.83 -18.33
C ALA A 400 30.92 -10.19 -18.26
N ARG A 401 31.63 -9.69 -17.22
CA ARG A 401 33.05 -10.05 -17.01
C ARG A 401 33.22 -11.53 -16.74
N GLN A 402 32.38 -12.13 -15.91
CA GLN A 402 32.41 -13.58 -15.66
C GLN A 402 32.19 -14.38 -16.97
N ARG A 403 31.21 -13.94 -17.78
CA ARG A 403 30.96 -14.56 -19.08
C ARG A 403 32.15 -14.39 -20.06
N GLY A 404 32.71 -13.17 -20.10
CA GLY A 404 33.92 -12.86 -20.92
C GLY A 404 35.09 -13.76 -20.56
N HIS A 405 35.38 -13.86 -19.25
CA HIS A 405 36.48 -14.74 -18.78
C HIS A 405 36.30 -16.22 -19.17
N LEU A 406 35.06 -16.73 -19.10
CA LEU A 406 34.78 -18.10 -19.56
C LEU A 406 35.01 -18.27 -21.08
N LEU A 407 34.60 -17.26 -21.88
CA LEU A 407 34.79 -17.29 -23.33
C LEU A 407 36.27 -17.16 -23.71
N GLU A 408 37.02 -16.28 -23.05
CA GLU A 408 38.47 -16.16 -23.22
C GLU A 408 39.18 -17.50 -22.93
N GLY A 409 38.83 -18.16 -21.82
CA GLY A 409 39.33 -19.49 -21.49
C GLY A 409 38.98 -20.54 -22.55
N GLN A 410 37.79 -20.48 -23.15
CA GLN A 410 37.39 -21.36 -24.25
C GLN A 410 38.21 -21.11 -25.53
N VAL A 411 38.49 -19.84 -25.87
CA VAL A 411 39.36 -19.51 -27.03
C VAL A 411 40.76 -20.07 -26.84
N VAL A 412 41.38 -19.85 -25.67
CA VAL A 412 42.71 -20.39 -25.35
C VAL A 412 42.72 -21.93 -25.43
N ALA A 413 41.66 -22.59 -24.92
CA ALA A 413 41.54 -24.04 -25.01
C ALA A 413 41.39 -24.56 -26.46
N LEU A 414 40.66 -23.82 -27.31
CA LEU A 414 40.52 -24.18 -28.75
C LEU A 414 41.79 -23.94 -29.53
N GLU A 415 42.55 -22.88 -29.25
CA GLU A 415 43.84 -22.60 -29.86
C GLU A 415 44.89 -23.66 -29.52
N ASN A 416 44.75 -24.32 -28.35
CA ASN A 416 45.66 -25.35 -27.85
C ASN A 416 44.96 -26.69 -27.65
N ILE A 417 44.04 -27.05 -28.55
CA ILE A 417 43.11 -28.18 -28.36
C ILE A 417 43.84 -29.52 -28.16
N ASP A 418 44.93 -29.78 -28.88
CA ASP A 418 45.67 -31.02 -28.78
C ASP A 418 46.35 -31.19 -27.41
N ALA A 419 46.94 -30.10 -26.86
CA ALA A 419 47.53 -30.11 -25.53
C ALA A 419 46.45 -30.28 -24.43
N VAL A 420 45.27 -29.67 -24.59
CA VAL A 420 44.14 -29.81 -23.66
C VAL A 420 43.61 -31.25 -23.68
N VAL A 421 43.46 -31.87 -24.84
CA VAL A 421 43.02 -33.26 -24.98
C VAL A 421 44.03 -34.21 -24.35
N GLU A 422 45.33 -34.00 -24.54
CA GLU A 422 46.40 -34.82 -23.96
C GLU A 422 46.40 -34.70 -22.42
N LEU A 423 46.23 -33.48 -21.89
CA LEU A 423 46.12 -33.22 -20.45
C LEU A 423 44.91 -33.93 -19.82
N ILE A 424 43.75 -33.89 -20.49
CA ILE A 424 42.54 -34.59 -20.01
C ILE A 424 42.72 -36.10 -20.04
N ARG A 425 43.33 -36.67 -21.11
CA ARG A 425 43.58 -38.09 -21.23
C ARG A 425 44.56 -38.64 -20.20
N ASN A 426 45.54 -37.82 -19.80
CA ASN A 426 46.57 -38.20 -18.82
C ASN A 426 46.16 -37.99 -17.39
N SER A 427 45.01 -37.32 -17.13
CA SER A 427 44.47 -37.05 -15.77
C SER A 427 43.57 -38.20 -15.31
N GLN A 428 43.72 -38.64 -14.07
CA GLN A 428 42.93 -39.73 -13.50
C GLN A 428 41.49 -39.29 -13.12
N ASN A 429 41.29 -38.00 -12.86
CA ASN A 429 40.00 -37.44 -12.52
C ASN A 429 39.89 -35.95 -12.90
N ALA A 430 38.67 -35.41 -12.86
CA ALA A 430 38.38 -34.02 -13.22
C ALA A 430 39.06 -32.98 -12.30
N ALA A 431 39.35 -33.32 -11.04
CA ALA A 431 40.00 -32.43 -10.10
C ALA A 431 41.52 -32.29 -10.45
N GLU A 432 42.16 -33.36 -10.82
CA GLU A 432 43.55 -33.38 -11.29
C GLU A 432 43.71 -32.62 -12.60
N ALA A 433 42.84 -32.85 -13.57
CA ALA A 433 42.81 -32.11 -14.83
C ALA A 433 42.69 -30.59 -14.63
N ARG A 434 41.82 -30.15 -13.70
CA ARG A 434 41.67 -28.74 -13.34
C ARG A 434 42.92 -28.14 -12.70
N THR A 435 43.63 -28.91 -11.88
CA THR A 435 44.84 -28.44 -11.20
C THR A 435 46.02 -28.33 -12.17
N SER A 436 46.14 -29.28 -13.06
CA SER A 436 47.17 -29.31 -14.10
C SER A 436 46.95 -28.27 -15.20
N GLY A 437 45.69 -27.99 -15.57
CA GLY A 437 45.35 -26.94 -16.51
C GLY A 437 45.44 -25.50 -15.99
N ARG A 438 45.71 -25.31 -14.68
CA ARG A 438 45.98 -23.97 -14.08
C ARG A 438 47.45 -23.57 -14.14
N ARG A 439 48.33 -24.44 -14.52
CA ARG A 439 49.75 -24.15 -14.73
C ARG A 439 50.02 -23.90 -16.22
#